data_fb895af5765a8c64f3cf1640a7e8f4e1
#
_entry.id   fb895af5765a8c64f3cf1640a7e8f4e1
#
_cell.length_a   1.000
_cell.length_b   1.000
_cell.length_c   1.000
_cell.angle_alpha   90.00
_cell.angle_beta   90.00
_cell.angle_gamma   90.00
#
_symmetry.space_group_name_H-M   'P 1'
#
loop_
_entity.id
_entity.type
_entity.pdbx_description
1 polymer ?
#
loop_
_entity_poly.entity_id
_entity_poly.type
_entity_poly.pdbx_seq_one_letter_code
_entity_poly.pdbx_strand_id
1 'polypeptide(L)'
;MMARDVKRSLRGVGRILLGVVMAIFVPVWLVFSLVNFTRPTVPANDLVAPSVEVHDETGSFGPVDGRSLTEALGDVKFTRPIHLVVLSTDDLVDDNLDEATLKYARAGHKEWISPNGYKWADGYLILSVSPTHRKVGTYFGEDIAPSLSVQAEIQDAAKDDFRAGRWSEGMVAAATKAAANIPNEAGYSIKNRVVWPHWTGWLISLTGIGVLLRGRSLRRTVNESSERIVEAWKEMEGRRSDVDRAFHSIVDAGQYSKGLTARYGCANQERKKVRERVSVLRSPGFFGSLSAGAASEREELLGDIELLSAADDAIFAARDFFALAPRWRTLWDNEVGPVFEDLLAADSISVKVRNRVKKRQVKNAVEAFNRWTNEQRDIIVGLGTSLERAEITPVQALVELDRIADESRARLTKLIGQALLADTSSSGRQRYEHWKSNKGGTVSASEVLYKGTYLSGGDRHEYNPASTIRLTANSAGVRLTGKAAERTGRFQANNVSVWAYLTHLDRYVDYEPSSSSTSSANYGSSSGGFSGSGSSSSF
;
A
#
# COMPACT_ATOMS: atom_id res chain seq x y z
N MET A 1 -26.76 -13.60 -19.09
CA MET A 1 -26.85 -12.13 -19.03
C MET A 1 -27.98 -11.68 -18.12
N MET A 2 -29.23 -12.07 -18.33
CA MET A 2 -30.38 -11.73 -17.46
C MET A 2 -30.13 -11.96 -15.95
N ALA A 3 -29.51 -13.06 -15.56
CA ALA A 3 -29.25 -13.38 -14.16
C ALA A 3 -28.26 -12.41 -13.48
N ARG A 4 -27.30 -11.82 -14.22
CA ARG A 4 -26.37 -10.80 -13.70
C ARG A 4 -27.07 -9.46 -13.45
N ASP A 5 -27.98 -9.06 -14.33
CA ASP A 5 -28.72 -7.80 -14.21
C ASP A 5 -29.72 -7.86 -13.06
N VAL A 6 -30.39 -9.00 -12.86
CA VAL A 6 -31.27 -9.25 -11.70
C VAL A 6 -30.46 -9.18 -10.39
N LYS A 7 -29.27 -9.82 -10.35
CA LYS A 7 -28.40 -9.78 -9.15
C LYS A 7 -27.85 -8.38 -8.85
N ARG A 8 -27.62 -7.55 -9.87
CA ARG A 8 -27.20 -6.16 -9.75
C ARG A 8 -28.34 -5.26 -9.26
N SER A 9 -29.52 -5.44 -9.82
CA SER A 9 -30.74 -4.74 -9.39
C SER A 9 -31.06 -5.04 -7.92
N LEU A 10 -30.98 -6.30 -7.50
CA LEU A 10 -31.19 -6.71 -6.10
C LEU A 10 -30.15 -6.06 -5.15
N ARG A 11 -28.88 -5.94 -5.57
CA ARG A 11 -27.85 -5.24 -4.78
C ARG A 11 -28.10 -3.73 -4.67
N GLY A 12 -28.63 -3.11 -5.74
CA GLY A 12 -29.00 -1.70 -5.75
C GLY A 12 -30.19 -1.42 -4.82
N VAL A 13 -31.22 -2.27 -4.87
CA VAL A 13 -32.39 -2.23 -3.96
C VAL A 13 -31.92 -2.40 -2.51
N GLY A 14 -31.06 -3.39 -2.23
CA GLY A 14 -30.52 -3.63 -0.89
C GLY A 14 -29.76 -2.43 -0.32
N ARG A 15 -29.02 -1.70 -1.14
CA ARG A 15 -28.32 -0.47 -0.71
C ARG A 15 -29.26 0.68 -0.36
N ILE A 16 -30.29 0.90 -1.17
CA ILE A 16 -31.28 1.93 -0.88
C ILE A 16 -32.05 1.59 0.40
N LEU A 17 -32.54 0.34 0.51
CA LEU A 17 -33.22 -0.12 1.72
C LEU A 17 -32.33 0.04 2.95
N LEU A 18 -31.06 -0.38 2.86
CA LEU A 18 -30.10 -0.23 3.95
C LEU A 18 -29.87 1.25 4.29
N GLY A 19 -29.69 2.12 3.29
CA GLY A 19 -29.50 3.55 3.49
C GLY A 19 -30.71 4.22 4.12
N VAL A 20 -31.94 3.87 3.68
CA VAL A 20 -33.20 4.39 4.23
C VAL A 20 -33.40 3.88 5.67
N VAL A 21 -33.20 2.58 5.90
CA VAL A 21 -33.31 1.98 7.25
C VAL A 21 -32.32 2.65 8.20
N MET A 22 -31.07 2.84 7.79
CA MET A 22 -30.06 3.52 8.60
C MET A 22 -30.40 5.00 8.84
N ALA A 23 -30.94 5.69 7.84
CA ALA A 23 -31.35 7.11 7.98
C ALA A 23 -32.57 7.29 8.94
N ILE A 24 -33.48 6.33 8.93
CA ILE A 24 -34.66 6.33 9.84
C ILE A 24 -34.28 5.86 11.24
N PHE A 25 -33.23 5.05 11.36
CA PHE A 25 -32.79 4.48 12.64
C PHE A 25 -32.45 5.56 13.68
N VAL A 26 -31.91 6.71 13.27
CA VAL A 26 -31.52 7.78 14.21
C VAL A 26 -32.70 8.42 14.94
N PRO A 27 -33.75 8.89 14.28
CA PRO A 27 -34.90 9.43 15.05
C PRO A 27 -35.52 8.37 15.97
N VAL A 28 -35.59 7.11 15.52
CA VAL A 28 -36.08 6.01 16.35
C VAL A 28 -35.14 5.73 17.53
N TRP A 29 -33.84 5.72 17.29
CA TRP A 29 -32.81 5.53 18.33
C TRP A 29 -32.77 6.69 19.32
N LEU A 30 -32.92 7.94 18.85
CA LEU A 30 -33.01 9.13 19.71
C LEU A 30 -34.22 9.05 20.64
N VAL A 31 -35.41 8.69 20.12
CA VAL A 31 -36.60 8.48 20.92
C VAL A 31 -36.40 7.34 21.93
N PHE A 32 -35.84 6.21 21.49
CA PHE A 32 -35.54 5.07 22.35
C PHE A 32 -34.50 5.41 23.42
N SER A 33 -33.49 6.20 23.10
CA SER A 33 -32.46 6.66 24.04
C SER A 33 -33.03 7.63 25.07
N LEU A 34 -33.93 8.53 24.67
CA LEU A 34 -34.60 9.45 25.58
C LEU A 34 -35.55 8.73 26.57
N VAL A 35 -36.16 7.63 26.12
CA VAL A 35 -37.10 6.85 26.94
C VAL A 35 -36.38 5.85 27.87
N ASN A 36 -35.21 5.35 27.50
CA ASN A 36 -34.48 4.30 28.25
C ASN A 36 -33.22 4.80 29.00
N PHE A 37 -33.12 6.09 29.27
CA PHE A 37 -31.94 6.72 29.84
C PHE A 37 -31.77 6.53 31.36
N THR A 38 -32.18 5.42 31.92
CA THR A 38 -31.86 5.04 33.32
C THR A 38 -31.06 3.74 33.35
N ARG A 39 -29.88 3.74 32.72
CA ARG A 39 -28.91 2.68 33.05
C ARG A 39 -28.15 3.08 34.32
N PRO A 40 -27.95 2.14 35.26
CA PRO A 40 -27.24 2.43 36.47
C PRO A 40 -25.81 2.88 36.13
N THR A 41 -25.49 4.11 36.50
CA THR A 41 -24.11 4.59 36.54
C THR A 41 -23.49 4.03 37.81
N VAL A 42 -22.24 3.60 37.77
CA VAL A 42 -21.46 3.30 38.97
C VAL A 42 -21.44 4.61 39.80
N PRO A 43 -21.99 4.64 41.00
CA PRO A 43 -21.94 5.84 41.83
C PRO A 43 -20.49 6.25 42.09
N ALA A 44 -20.22 7.55 42.15
CA ALA A 44 -18.86 8.03 42.41
C ALA A 44 -18.32 7.54 43.78
N ASN A 45 -19.21 7.18 44.68
CA ASN A 45 -18.88 6.64 46.02
C ASN A 45 -18.42 5.18 45.99
N ASP A 46 -18.58 4.46 44.87
CA ASP A 46 -18.14 3.06 44.71
C ASP A 46 -16.75 2.92 44.07
N LEU A 47 -16.08 4.05 43.80
CA LEU A 47 -14.75 4.04 43.29
C LEU A 47 -13.71 3.83 44.41
N VAL A 48 -12.81 2.86 44.23
CA VAL A 48 -11.86 2.40 45.21
C VAL A 48 -10.44 2.85 44.84
N ALA A 49 -9.67 3.29 45.79
CA ALA A 49 -8.22 3.53 45.62
C ALA A 49 -7.50 2.19 45.47
N PRO A 50 -6.51 2.07 44.59
CA PRO A 50 -5.69 0.86 44.50
C PRO A 50 -4.76 0.72 45.72
N SER A 51 -4.34 -0.49 46.05
CA SER A 51 -3.11 -0.67 46.80
C SER A 51 -1.93 -0.48 45.84
N VAL A 52 -1.02 0.41 46.16
CA VAL A 52 0.11 0.79 45.28
C VAL A 52 1.42 0.23 45.81
N GLU A 53 2.16 -0.42 44.91
CA GLU A 53 3.50 -0.93 45.15
C GLU A 53 4.43 -0.40 44.07
N VAL A 54 5.55 0.24 44.44
CA VAL A 54 6.49 0.86 43.51
C VAL A 54 7.87 0.26 43.68
N HIS A 55 8.42 -0.29 42.60
CA HIS A 55 9.78 -0.84 42.50
C HIS A 55 10.57 -0.04 41.46
N ASP A 56 11.52 0.71 41.93
CA ASP A 56 12.36 1.57 41.07
C ASP A 56 13.81 1.08 41.05
N GLU A 57 14.09 0.05 40.27
CA GLU A 57 15.42 -0.52 40.11
C GLU A 57 16.38 0.40 39.31
N THR A 58 15.84 1.33 38.55
CA THR A 58 16.64 2.24 37.72
C THR A 58 16.85 3.62 38.32
N GLY A 59 16.15 3.94 39.40
CA GLY A 59 16.17 5.27 40.01
C GLY A 59 15.54 6.36 39.14
N SER A 60 14.64 5.96 38.24
CA SER A 60 14.04 6.85 37.22
C SER A 60 12.77 7.58 37.69
N PHE A 61 12.15 7.11 38.77
CA PHE A 61 10.91 7.71 39.26
C PHE A 61 11.17 8.93 40.13
N GLY A 62 10.57 10.04 39.75
CA GLY A 62 10.59 11.30 40.49
C GLY A 62 9.23 11.68 41.07
N PRO A 63 9.13 12.80 41.78
CA PRO A 63 7.85 13.31 42.28
C PRO A 63 6.95 13.78 41.13
N VAL A 64 5.65 13.56 41.26
CA VAL A 64 4.60 14.04 40.36
C VAL A 64 3.87 15.19 41.08
N ASP A 65 3.89 16.39 40.50
CA ASP A 65 3.28 17.59 41.09
C ASP A 65 3.70 17.82 42.56
N GLY A 66 4.97 17.51 42.89
CA GLY A 66 5.53 17.67 44.23
C GLY A 66 5.14 16.58 45.25
N ARG A 67 4.44 15.52 44.83
CA ARG A 67 4.04 14.36 45.65
C ARG A 67 4.84 13.12 45.22
N SER A 68 4.91 12.12 46.09
CA SER A 68 5.51 10.84 45.70
C SER A 68 4.68 10.14 44.62
N LEU A 69 5.33 9.31 43.80
CA LEU A 69 4.64 8.51 42.78
C LEU A 69 3.55 7.63 43.40
N THR A 70 3.83 7.06 44.59
CA THR A 70 2.85 6.24 45.33
C THR A 70 1.58 7.02 45.71
N GLU A 71 1.73 8.27 46.16
CA GLU A 71 0.60 9.14 46.48
C GLU A 71 -0.21 9.50 45.20
N ALA A 72 0.51 9.89 44.13
CA ALA A 72 -0.14 10.23 42.85
C ALA A 72 -0.92 9.07 42.26
N LEU A 73 -0.39 7.85 42.34
CA LEU A 73 -1.10 6.63 41.90
C LEU A 73 -2.24 6.23 42.84
N GLY A 74 -2.13 6.50 44.14
CA GLY A 74 -3.20 6.26 45.11
C GLY A 74 -4.46 7.13 44.88
N ASP A 75 -4.31 8.26 44.18
CA ASP A 75 -5.42 9.11 43.78
C ASP A 75 -6.19 8.58 42.56
N VAL A 76 -5.62 7.65 41.80
CA VAL A 76 -6.30 7.00 40.67
C VAL A 76 -7.38 6.07 41.21
N LYS A 77 -8.64 6.28 40.82
CA LYS A 77 -9.79 5.52 41.32
C LYS A 77 -10.24 4.46 40.33
N PHE A 78 -10.38 3.23 40.81
CA PHE A 78 -10.83 2.09 40.04
C PHE A 78 -12.27 1.69 40.41
N THR A 79 -12.94 0.97 39.55
CA THR A 79 -14.31 0.47 39.77
C THR A 79 -14.35 -0.78 40.65
N ARG A 80 -13.20 -1.31 41.04
CA ARG A 80 -13.02 -2.48 41.89
C ARG A 80 -11.65 -2.40 42.60
N PRO A 81 -11.42 -3.17 43.67
CA PRO A 81 -10.09 -3.25 44.31
C PRO A 81 -9.05 -3.74 43.30
N ILE A 82 -7.93 -3.03 43.21
CA ILE A 82 -6.79 -3.33 42.32
C ILE A 82 -5.48 -3.27 43.15
N HIS A 83 -4.61 -4.25 42.94
CA HIS A 83 -3.23 -4.20 43.33
C HIS A 83 -2.43 -3.61 42.15
N LEU A 84 -2.05 -2.33 42.29
CA LEU A 84 -1.29 -1.62 41.25
C LEU A 84 0.19 -1.69 41.57
N VAL A 85 0.92 -2.41 40.74
CA VAL A 85 2.37 -2.51 40.84
C VAL A 85 2.99 -1.67 39.73
N VAL A 86 4.03 -0.90 40.07
CA VAL A 86 4.82 -0.14 39.11
C VAL A 86 6.27 -0.57 39.23
N LEU A 87 6.86 -1.01 38.14
CA LEU A 87 8.23 -1.51 38.06
C LEU A 87 9.06 -0.72 37.04
N SER A 88 10.20 -0.18 37.46
CA SER A 88 11.22 0.33 36.55
C SER A 88 12.41 -0.64 36.57
N THR A 89 12.79 -1.21 35.44
CA THR A 89 13.92 -2.14 35.33
C THR A 89 14.57 -2.09 33.94
N ASP A 90 15.90 -2.19 33.93
CA ASP A 90 16.70 -2.32 32.70
C ASP A 90 17.39 -3.70 32.59
N ASP A 91 17.10 -4.65 33.50
CA ASP A 91 17.60 -6.03 33.47
C ASP A 91 16.74 -6.88 32.49
N LEU A 92 16.77 -6.52 31.19
CA LEU A 92 16.02 -7.22 30.18
C LEU A 92 16.67 -8.54 29.81
N VAL A 93 15.84 -9.57 29.60
CA VAL A 93 16.25 -10.87 29.06
C VAL A 93 16.01 -10.86 27.55
N ASP A 94 17.06 -11.01 26.75
CA ASP A 94 17.00 -10.99 25.29
C ASP A 94 16.21 -9.78 24.71
N ASP A 95 16.40 -8.61 25.29
CA ASP A 95 15.68 -7.37 24.97
C ASP A 95 14.16 -7.49 25.15
N ASN A 96 13.70 -8.36 26.08
CA ASN A 96 12.29 -8.64 26.33
C ASN A 96 11.87 -8.17 27.73
N LEU A 97 11.03 -7.10 27.77
CA LEU A 97 10.52 -6.54 29.04
C LEU A 97 9.48 -7.47 29.69
N ASP A 98 8.74 -8.23 28.91
CA ASP A 98 7.74 -9.18 29.45
C ASP A 98 8.43 -10.26 30.26
N GLU A 99 9.53 -10.79 29.75
CA GLU A 99 10.30 -11.84 30.43
C GLU A 99 11.09 -11.29 31.63
N ALA A 100 11.58 -10.04 31.53
CA ALA A 100 12.23 -9.35 32.64
C ALA A 100 11.25 -9.13 33.79
N THR A 101 10.04 -8.66 33.53
CA THR A 101 8.99 -8.47 34.55
C THR A 101 8.61 -9.79 35.21
N LEU A 102 8.46 -10.86 34.41
CA LEU A 102 8.15 -12.19 34.94
C LEU A 102 9.30 -12.76 35.76
N LYS A 103 10.55 -12.59 35.34
CA LYS A 103 11.76 -12.96 36.10
C LYS A 103 11.81 -12.23 37.45
N TYR A 104 11.53 -10.95 37.43
CA TYR A 104 11.50 -10.11 38.66
C TYR A 104 10.41 -10.62 39.63
N ALA A 105 9.20 -10.86 39.13
CA ALA A 105 8.11 -11.42 39.94
C ALA A 105 8.48 -12.80 40.53
N ARG A 106 9.05 -13.69 39.75
CA ARG A 106 9.46 -15.03 40.23
C ARG A 106 10.59 -14.99 41.29
N ALA A 107 11.49 -14.00 41.21
CA ALA A 107 12.62 -13.88 42.09
C ALA A 107 12.22 -13.39 43.50
N GLY A 108 11.29 -12.44 43.61
CA GLY A 108 10.99 -11.77 44.88
C GLY A 108 9.51 -11.60 45.20
N HIS A 109 8.61 -11.63 44.20
CA HIS A 109 7.21 -11.20 44.31
C HIS A 109 6.25 -12.29 43.79
N LYS A 110 6.30 -13.45 44.42
CA LYS A 110 5.47 -14.62 44.00
C LYS A 110 3.98 -14.35 44.14
N GLU A 111 3.58 -13.39 44.98
CA GLU A 111 2.21 -12.92 45.14
C GLU A 111 1.62 -12.26 43.87
N TRP A 112 2.45 -11.75 42.97
CA TRP A 112 2.02 -11.20 41.69
C TRP A 112 1.61 -12.29 40.72
N ILE A 113 2.00 -13.55 41.00
CA ILE A 113 1.74 -14.71 40.14
C ILE A 113 0.66 -15.57 40.78
N SER A 114 -0.28 -16.02 39.98
CA SER A 114 -1.35 -16.90 40.42
C SER A 114 -0.81 -18.20 41.04
N PRO A 115 -1.53 -18.84 41.96
CA PRO A 115 -1.06 -20.06 42.63
C PRO A 115 -0.70 -21.21 41.70
N ASN A 116 -1.24 -21.24 40.47
CA ASN A 116 -0.89 -22.25 39.47
C ASN A 116 0.45 -21.98 38.77
N GLY A 117 1.07 -20.81 38.97
CA GLY A 117 2.35 -20.43 38.41
C GLY A 117 2.37 -20.02 36.93
N TYR A 118 1.21 -20.01 36.27
CA TYR A 118 1.11 -19.82 34.82
C TYR A 118 0.49 -18.50 34.38
N LYS A 119 -0.03 -17.68 35.30
CA LYS A 119 -0.74 -16.42 35.03
C LYS A 119 -0.40 -15.39 36.07
N TRP A 120 -0.69 -14.11 35.80
CA TRP A 120 -0.70 -13.07 36.82
C TRP A 120 -1.84 -13.29 37.80
N ALA A 121 -1.65 -12.91 39.05
CA ALA A 121 -2.64 -13.09 40.10
C ALA A 121 -3.87 -12.19 39.85
N ASP A 122 -5.03 -12.66 40.24
CA ASP A 122 -6.29 -11.91 40.09
C ASP A 122 -6.23 -10.57 40.85
N GLY A 123 -6.79 -9.53 40.24
CA GLY A 123 -6.77 -8.18 40.77
C GLY A 123 -5.45 -7.40 40.60
N TYR A 124 -4.41 -8.01 40.05
CA TYR A 124 -3.13 -7.35 39.84
C TYR A 124 -3.08 -6.63 38.50
N LEU A 125 -2.68 -5.35 38.54
CA LEU A 125 -2.26 -4.55 37.39
C LEU A 125 -0.80 -4.19 37.56
N ILE A 126 0.06 -4.70 36.68
CA ILE A 126 1.50 -4.43 36.71
C ILE A 126 1.84 -3.53 35.54
N LEU A 127 2.39 -2.36 35.79
CA LEU A 127 2.93 -1.43 34.80
C LEU A 127 4.45 -1.46 34.90
N SER A 128 5.14 -1.83 33.83
CA SER A 128 6.60 -1.84 33.83
C SER A 128 7.17 -0.93 32.75
N VAL A 129 8.35 -0.39 33.02
CA VAL A 129 9.09 0.43 32.07
C VAL A 129 10.58 0.08 32.11
N SER A 130 11.21 0.09 30.94
CA SER A 130 12.65 0.08 30.79
C SER A 130 13.09 1.40 30.17
N PRO A 131 13.63 2.34 30.97
CA PRO A 131 14.06 3.64 30.46
C PRO A 131 15.15 3.55 29.39
N THR A 132 16.18 2.74 29.63
CA THR A 132 17.31 2.59 28.70
C THR A 132 16.93 1.93 27.41
N HIS A 133 16.07 0.89 27.45
CA HIS A 133 15.63 0.16 26.26
C HIS A 133 14.35 0.76 25.63
N ARG A 134 13.80 1.82 26.25
CA ARG A 134 12.60 2.53 25.76
C ARG A 134 11.41 1.62 25.54
N LYS A 135 11.10 0.80 26.54
CA LYS A 135 9.99 -0.16 26.51
C LYS A 135 9.01 0.08 27.64
N VAL A 136 7.73 -0.13 27.36
CA VAL A 136 6.63 -0.10 28.32
C VAL A 136 5.84 -1.38 28.24
N GLY A 137 5.50 -1.96 29.38
CA GLY A 137 4.70 -3.18 29.51
C GLY A 137 3.50 -2.96 30.43
N THR A 138 2.40 -3.64 30.13
CA THR A 138 1.18 -3.68 30.94
C THR A 138 0.71 -5.11 31.09
N TYR A 139 0.52 -5.57 32.34
CA TYR A 139 0.15 -6.95 32.63
C TYR A 139 -1.02 -6.98 33.61
N PHE A 140 -1.89 -7.93 33.44
CA PHE A 140 -3.18 -7.98 34.12
C PHE A 140 -3.47 -9.37 34.66
N GLY A 141 -4.03 -9.44 35.84
CA GLY A 141 -4.75 -10.63 36.29
C GLY A 141 -5.88 -10.96 35.31
N GLU A 142 -6.21 -12.24 35.17
CA GLU A 142 -7.16 -12.69 34.15
C GLU A 142 -8.57 -12.09 34.35
N ASP A 143 -8.95 -11.89 35.62
CA ASP A 143 -10.23 -11.30 36.01
C ASP A 143 -10.42 -9.82 35.64
N ILE A 144 -9.31 -9.10 35.33
CA ILE A 144 -9.33 -7.67 34.97
C ILE A 144 -8.71 -7.39 33.60
N ALA A 145 -8.28 -8.41 32.88
CA ALA A 145 -7.55 -8.25 31.61
C ALA A 145 -8.43 -7.64 30.52
N PRO A 146 -8.10 -6.44 29.99
CA PRO A 146 -8.80 -5.88 28.85
C PRO A 146 -8.29 -6.49 27.55
N SER A 147 -8.99 -6.22 26.44
CA SER A 147 -8.55 -6.66 25.11
C SER A 147 -7.17 -6.08 24.74
N LEU A 148 -6.41 -6.76 23.86
CA LEU A 148 -5.08 -6.32 23.42
C LEU A 148 -5.06 -4.88 22.87
N SER A 149 -6.13 -4.46 22.18
CA SER A 149 -6.25 -3.08 21.68
C SER A 149 -6.33 -2.06 22.82
N VAL A 150 -6.99 -2.41 23.91
CA VAL A 150 -7.10 -1.54 25.10
C VAL A 150 -5.77 -1.53 25.86
N GLN A 151 -5.05 -2.65 25.94
CA GLN A 151 -3.71 -2.71 26.52
C GLN A 151 -2.75 -1.78 25.76
N ALA A 152 -2.79 -1.79 24.42
CA ALA A 152 -2.03 -0.86 23.60
C ALA A 152 -2.42 0.60 23.84
N GLU A 153 -3.72 0.94 23.98
CA GLU A 153 -4.15 2.28 24.34
C GLU A 153 -3.64 2.74 25.72
N ILE A 154 -3.51 1.82 26.69
CA ILE A 154 -2.97 2.12 28.01
C ILE A 154 -1.48 2.44 27.91
N GLN A 155 -0.72 1.66 27.15
CA GLN A 155 0.70 1.94 26.89
C GLN A 155 0.89 3.25 26.14
N ASP A 156 0.10 3.51 25.11
CA ASP A 156 0.20 4.73 24.31
C ASP A 156 -0.07 5.99 25.13
N ALA A 157 -0.92 5.91 26.15
CA ALA A 157 -1.18 7.05 27.05
C ALA A 157 0.07 7.52 27.82
N ALA A 158 1.05 6.65 28.02
CA ALA A 158 2.29 6.98 28.73
C ALA A 158 3.45 7.39 27.81
N LYS A 159 3.40 7.04 26.52
CA LYS A 159 4.55 7.11 25.62
C LYS A 159 5.09 8.53 25.42
N ASP A 160 4.24 9.54 25.37
CA ASP A 160 4.70 10.91 25.17
C ASP A 160 5.44 11.45 26.39
N ASP A 161 4.99 11.08 27.59
CA ASP A 161 5.70 11.41 28.84
C ASP A 161 7.03 10.67 28.92
N PHE A 162 7.06 9.38 28.58
CA PHE A 162 8.29 8.59 28.55
C PHE A 162 9.30 9.11 27.53
N ARG A 163 8.86 9.53 26.35
CA ARG A 163 9.75 10.18 25.35
C ARG A 163 10.37 11.47 25.88
N ALA A 164 9.64 12.17 26.73
CA ALA A 164 10.09 13.40 27.37
C ALA A 164 10.91 13.17 28.65
N GLY A 165 11.14 11.90 29.04
CA GLY A 165 11.87 11.54 30.28
C GLY A 165 11.04 11.71 31.55
N ARG A 166 9.73 11.93 31.44
CA ARG A 166 8.80 12.07 32.59
C ARG A 166 8.22 10.70 32.94
N TRP A 167 9.05 9.89 33.62
CA TRP A 167 8.73 8.48 33.88
C TRP A 167 7.54 8.29 34.82
N SER A 168 7.49 9.08 35.88
CA SER A 168 6.41 9.02 36.87
C SER A 168 5.07 9.49 36.31
N GLU A 169 5.06 10.58 35.57
CA GLU A 169 3.85 11.11 34.92
C GLU A 169 3.29 10.10 33.89
N GLY A 170 4.16 9.46 33.14
CA GLY A 170 3.77 8.40 32.22
C GLY A 170 3.12 7.22 32.95
N MET A 171 3.65 6.80 34.12
CA MET A 171 3.02 5.75 34.91
C MET A 171 1.64 6.15 35.43
N VAL A 172 1.49 7.41 35.90
CA VAL A 172 0.17 7.93 36.32
C VAL A 172 -0.81 7.99 35.15
N ALA A 173 -0.35 8.39 33.96
CA ALA A 173 -1.18 8.42 32.75
C ALA A 173 -1.64 7.01 32.35
N ALA A 174 -0.72 6.02 32.37
CA ALA A 174 -1.07 4.61 32.11
C ALA A 174 -2.07 4.07 33.13
N ALA A 175 -1.85 4.31 34.42
CA ALA A 175 -2.73 3.88 35.50
C ALA A 175 -4.14 4.51 35.36
N THR A 176 -4.19 5.81 35.05
CA THR A 176 -5.46 6.54 34.83
C THR A 176 -6.21 5.96 33.63
N LYS A 177 -5.49 5.68 32.54
CA LYS A 177 -6.10 5.06 31.37
C LYS A 177 -6.59 3.63 31.64
N ALA A 178 -5.84 2.85 32.44
CA ALA A 178 -6.23 1.51 32.88
C ALA A 178 -7.51 1.57 33.75
N ALA A 179 -7.55 2.47 34.71
CA ALA A 179 -8.71 2.65 35.59
C ALA A 179 -10.00 2.99 34.80
N ALA A 180 -9.89 3.77 33.72
CA ALA A 180 -11.01 4.09 32.84
C ALA A 180 -11.52 2.89 32.03
N ASN A 181 -10.71 1.84 31.85
CA ASN A 181 -11.02 0.71 30.98
C ASN A 181 -11.24 -0.63 31.70
N ILE A 182 -10.81 -0.76 32.97
CA ILE A 182 -11.07 -1.95 33.80
C ILE A 182 -12.51 -1.89 34.31
N PRO A 183 -13.38 -2.86 33.95
CA PRO A 183 -14.77 -2.86 34.38
C PRO A 183 -14.91 -3.33 35.83
N ASN A 184 -16.02 -2.96 36.49
CA ASN A 184 -16.43 -3.55 37.75
C ASN A 184 -16.88 -5.02 37.56
N GLU A 185 -17.20 -5.71 38.66
CA GLU A 185 -17.66 -7.11 38.64
C GLU A 185 -18.95 -7.30 37.79
N ALA A 186 -19.76 -6.27 37.63
CA ALA A 186 -20.97 -6.28 36.80
C ALA A 186 -20.68 -5.93 35.32
N GLY A 187 -19.42 -5.75 34.93
CA GLY A 187 -19.01 -5.47 33.54
C GLY A 187 -19.13 -3.99 33.13
N TYR A 188 -19.30 -3.06 34.07
CA TYR A 188 -19.36 -1.61 33.81
C TYR A 188 -18.01 -0.94 34.08
N SER A 189 -17.52 -0.16 33.12
CA SER A 189 -16.30 0.65 33.27
C SER A 189 -16.63 2.14 33.36
N ILE A 190 -15.69 2.92 33.91
CA ILE A 190 -15.81 4.39 33.99
C ILE A 190 -15.98 4.99 32.58
N LYS A 191 -15.35 4.40 31.56
CA LYS A 191 -15.44 4.81 30.16
C LYS A 191 -16.87 4.67 29.58
N ASN A 192 -17.66 3.73 30.07
CA ASN A 192 -19.05 3.55 29.64
C ASN A 192 -20.00 4.66 30.14
N ARG A 193 -19.48 5.57 30.96
CA ARG A 193 -20.28 6.60 31.61
C ARG A 193 -20.61 7.79 30.72
N VAL A 194 -19.90 8.02 29.62
CA VAL A 194 -19.93 9.39 29.11
C VAL A 194 -20.60 9.59 27.74
N VAL A 195 -20.66 8.68 26.78
CA VAL A 195 -21.05 9.20 25.43
C VAL A 195 -21.62 8.19 24.41
N TRP A 196 -21.82 6.92 24.76
CA TRP A 196 -22.16 5.91 23.74
C TRP A 196 -23.54 6.01 23.07
N PRO A 197 -24.66 6.41 23.74
CA PRO A 197 -25.96 6.35 23.09
C PRO A 197 -26.14 7.34 21.94
N HIS A 198 -25.53 8.53 22.02
CA HIS A 198 -25.76 9.60 21.04
C HIS A 198 -24.87 9.48 19.81
N TRP A 199 -23.60 9.13 20.00
CA TRP A 199 -22.65 9.03 18.88
C TRP A 199 -22.93 7.86 17.95
N THR A 200 -23.37 6.73 18.45
CA THR A 200 -23.68 5.55 17.61
C THR A 200 -24.85 5.82 16.69
N GLY A 201 -25.89 6.50 17.15
CA GLY A 201 -27.02 6.90 16.33
C GLY A 201 -26.60 7.86 15.20
N TRP A 202 -25.78 8.88 15.52
CA TRP A 202 -25.24 9.82 14.54
C TRP A 202 -24.32 9.13 13.52
N LEU A 203 -23.43 8.21 13.97
CA LEU A 203 -22.58 7.44 13.07
C LEU A 203 -23.39 6.56 12.11
N ILE A 204 -24.44 5.90 12.60
CA ILE A 204 -25.31 5.06 11.75
C ILE A 204 -26.06 5.93 10.73
N SER A 205 -26.53 7.12 11.12
CA SER A 205 -27.20 8.04 10.19
C SER A 205 -26.24 8.61 9.15
N LEU A 206 -25.05 9.05 9.58
CA LEU A 206 -24.03 9.54 8.67
C LEU A 206 -23.60 8.46 7.68
N THR A 207 -23.48 7.20 8.12
CA THR A 207 -23.21 6.08 7.21
C THR A 207 -24.38 5.82 6.26
N GLY A 208 -25.62 5.93 6.71
CA GLY A 208 -26.82 5.83 5.87
C GLY A 208 -26.87 6.92 4.78
N ILE A 209 -26.64 8.18 5.17
CA ILE A 209 -26.53 9.30 4.24
C ILE A 209 -25.35 9.08 3.28
N GLY A 210 -24.20 8.63 3.79
CA GLY A 210 -23.03 8.30 2.97
C GLY A 210 -23.32 7.22 1.92
N VAL A 211 -24.09 6.19 2.28
CA VAL A 211 -24.53 5.13 1.35
C VAL A 211 -25.45 5.70 0.25
N LEU A 212 -26.37 6.60 0.60
CA LEU A 212 -27.28 7.25 -0.37
C LEU A 212 -26.51 8.21 -1.31
N LEU A 213 -25.61 9.02 -0.77
CA LEU A 213 -24.76 9.92 -1.55
C LEU A 213 -23.83 9.13 -2.49
N ARG A 214 -23.22 8.05 -1.99
CA ARG A 214 -22.41 7.13 -2.81
C ARG A 214 -23.25 6.46 -3.90
N GLY A 215 -24.50 6.11 -3.61
CA GLY A 215 -25.43 5.60 -4.62
C GLY A 215 -25.69 6.60 -5.74
N ARG A 216 -25.93 7.87 -5.38
CA ARG A 216 -26.13 8.96 -6.34
C ARG A 216 -24.87 9.23 -7.18
N SER A 217 -23.69 9.24 -6.55
CA SER A 217 -22.40 9.37 -7.24
C SER A 217 -22.20 8.22 -8.22
N LEU A 218 -22.40 6.97 -7.79
CA LEU A 218 -22.26 5.79 -8.67
C LEU A 218 -23.18 5.86 -9.88
N ARG A 219 -24.42 6.31 -9.69
CA ARG A 219 -25.37 6.46 -10.81
C ARG A 219 -24.90 7.50 -11.82
N ARG A 220 -24.38 8.64 -11.32
CA ARG A 220 -23.82 9.69 -12.17
C ARG A 220 -22.64 9.14 -12.98
N THR A 221 -21.69 8.50 -12.30
CA THR A 221 -20.53 7.86 -12.94
C THR A 221 -20.96 6.83 -13.99
N VAL A 222 -21.96 5.98 -13.68
CA VAL A 222 -22.45 4.95 -14.62
C VAL A 222 -23.09 5.56 -15.87
N ASN A 223 -23.84 6.64 -15.73
CA ASN A 223 -24.47 7.31 -16.88
C ASN A 223 -23.42 8.02 -17.73
N GLU A 224 -22.56 8.85 -17.11
CA GLU A 224 -21.47 9.56 -17.80
C GLU A 224 -20.53 8.59 -18.51
N SER A 225 -20.16 7.48 -17.84
CA SER A 225 -19.32 6.43 -18.46
C SER A 225 -20.01 5.73 -19.63
N SER A 226 -21.35 5.55 -19.56
CA SER A 226 -22.09 4.91 -20.67
C SER A 226 -22.12 5.78 -21.91
N GLU A 227 -22.32 7.10 -21.77
CA GLU A 227 -22.28 8.06 -22.87
C GLU A 227 -20.87 8.12 -23.48
N ARG A 228 -19.84 8.25 -22.64
CA ARG A 228 -18.44 8.25 -23.08
C ARG A 228 -18.05 6.97 -23.82
N ILE A 229 -18.53 5.80 -23.38
CA ILE A 229 -18.29 4.52 -24.07
C ILE A 229 -18.86 4.53 -25.49
N VAL A 230 -20.11 4.98 -25.63
CA VAL A 230 -20.78 5.03 -26.95
C VAL A 230 -20.07 6.00 -27.88
N GLU A 231 -19.67 7.16 -27.37
CA GLU A 231 -18.95 8.18 -28.15
C GLU A 231 -17.56 7.69 -28.57
N ALA A 232 -16.75 7.21 -27.61
CA ALA A 232 -15.41 6.67 -27.89
C ALA A 232 -15.46 5.47 -28.86
N TRP A 233 -16.46 4.60 -28.71
CA TRP A 233 -16.65 3.48 -29.63
C TRP A 233 -16.98 3.95 -31.06
N LYS A 234 -17.89 4.92 -31.18
CA LYS A 234 -18.29 5.48 -32.49
C LYS A 234 -17.11 6.15 -33.19
N GLU A 235 -16.32 6.92 -32.46
CA GLU A 235 -15.12 7.56 -32.97
C GLU A 235 -14.09 6.54 -33.45
N MET A 236 -13.79 5.54 -32.65
CA MET A 236 -12.84 4.48 -32.99
C MET A 236 -13.31 3.66 -34.19
N GLU A 237 -14.59 3.27 -34.24
CA GLU A 237 -15.13 2.48 -35.34
C GLU A 237 -15.21 3.32 -36.64
N GLY A 238 -15.41 4.63 -36.53
CA GLY A 238 -15.39 5.54 -37.69
C GLY A 238 -14.00 5.60 -38.37
N ARG A 239 -12.91 5.40 -37.61
CA ARG A 239 -11.53 5.39 -38.13
C ARG A 239 -11.10 4.05 -38.73
N ARG A 240 -11.91 3.01 -38.64
CA ARG A 240 -11.53 1.63 -38.99
C ARG A 240 -11.00 1.48 -40.42
N SER A 241 -11.71 2.03 -41.40
CA SER A 241 -11.29 1.95 -42.83
C SER A 241 -9.93 2.64 -43.04
N ASP A 242 -9.65 3.66 -42.28
CA ASP A 242 -8.37 4.40 -42.35
C ASP A 242 -7.24 3.59 -41.73
N VAL A 243 -7.51 2.89 -40.60
CA VAL A 243 -6.57 1.94 -39.98
C VAL A 243 -6.24 0.79 -40.92
N ASP A 244 -7.27 0.21 -41.58
CA ASP A 244 -7.09 -0.89 -42.55
C ASP A 244 -6.20 -0.41 -43.73
N ARG A 245 -6.47 0.77 -44.29
CA ARG A 245 -5.63 1.36 -45.33
C ARG A 245 -4.21 1.66 -44.85
N ALA A 246 -4.06 2.25 -43.66
CA ALA A 246 -2.76 2.55 -43.08
C ALA A 246 -1.94 1.26 -42.92
N PHE A 247 -2.53 0.21 -42.36
CA PHE A 247 -1.83 -1.06 -42.13
C PHE A 247 -1.28 -1.64 -43.46
N HIS A 248 -2.09 -1.65 -44.52
CA HIS A 248 -1.68 -2.18 -45.82
C HIS A 248 -0.70 -1.28 -46.59
N SER A 249 -0.51 -0.03 -46.16
CA SER A 249 0.46 0.91 -46.72
C SER A 249 1.78 0.98 -45.96
N ILE A 250 1.96 0.21 -44.89
CA ILE A 250 3.25 0.16 -44.16
C ILE A 250 4.27 -0.53 -45.06
N VAL A 251 5.32 0.21 -45.41
CA VAL A 251 6.43 -0.27 -46.25
C VAL A 251 7.64 -0.53 -45.38
N ASP A 252 8.32 -1.65 -45.58
CA ASP A 252 9.62 -2.02 -45.00
C ASP A 252 9.78 -1.77 -43.49
N ALA A 253 8.85 -2.31 -42.70
CA ALA A 253 8.96 -2.27 -41.24
C ALA A 253 9.96 -3.29 -40.66
N GLY A 254 10.69 -4.03 -41.50
CA GLY A 254 11.72 -4.98 -41.11
C GLY A 254 11.26 -5.97 -40.04
N GLN A 255 12.01 -6.09 -38.95
CA GLN A 255 11.68 -7.00 -37.85
C GLN A 255 10.37 -6.65 -37.12
N TYR A 256 9.87 -5.40 -37.22
CA TYR A 256 8.63 -4.94 -36.58
C TYR A 256 7.37 -5.36 -37.36
N SER A 257 7.50 -5.76 -38.63
CA SER A 257 6.35 -6.19 -39.47
C SER A 257 5.52 -7.28 -38.83
N LYS A 258 6.15 -8.31 -38.24
CA LYS A 258 5.47 -9.41 -37.56
C LYS A 258 4.72 -8.91 -36.30
N GLY A 259 5.33 -7.99 -35.56
CA GLY A 259 4.73 -7.37 -34.38
C GLY A 259 3.49 -6.54 -34.74
N LEU A 260 3.59 -5.72 -35.78
CA LEU A 260 2.50 -4.90 -36.28
C LEU A 260 1.34 -5.75 -36.83
N THR A 261 1.64 -6.82 -37.59
CA THR A 261 0.66 -7.76 -38.09
C THR A 261 -0.11 -8.47 -36.98
N ALA A 262 0.62 -8.95 -35.96
CA ALA A 262 0.00 -9.61 -34.82
C ALA A 262 -0.84 -8.62 -33.99
N ARG A 263 -0.38 -7.37 -33.79
CA ARG A 263 -1.15 -6.30 -33.14
C ARG A 263 -2.45 -6.02 -33.87
N TYR A 264 -2.37 -5.80 -35.19
CA TYR A 264 -3.53 -5.54 -36.02
C TYR A 264 -4.55 -6.71 -35.97
N GLY A 265 -4.05 -7.95 -36.04
CA GLY A 265 -4.90 -9.15 -35.93
C GLY A 265 -5.57 -9.26 -34.56
N CYS A 266 -4.82 -9.06 -33.48
CA CYS A 266 -5.34 -9.04 -32.11
C CYS A 266 -6.36 -7.91 -31.91
N ALA A 267 -6.07 -6.68 -32.37
CA ALA A 267 -6.98 -5.55 -32.26
C ALA A 267 -8.30 -5.84 -32.95
N ASN A 268 -8.28 -6.46 -34.16
CA ASN A 268 -9.50 -6.85 -34.88
C ASN A 268 -10.31 -7.94 -34.15
N GLN A 269 -9.67 -8.89 -33.50
CA GLN A 269 -10.36 -9.91 -32.70
C GLN A 269 -11.00 -9.31 -31.45
N GLU A 270 -10.27 -8.48 -30.69
CA GLU A 270 -10.79 -7.85 -29.49
C GLU A 270 -11.88 -6.82 -29.80
N ARG A 271 -11.77 -6.10 -30.92
CA ARG A 271 -12.80 -5.18 -31.41
C ARG A 271 -14.16 -5.89 -31.60
N LYS A 272 -14.18 -7.14 -32.08
CA LYS A 272 -15.44 -7.92 -32.18
C LYS A 272 -16.05 -8.14 -30.78
N LYS A 273 -15.25 -8.49 -29.79
CA LYS A 273 -15.74 -8.72 -28.43
C LYS A 273 -16.21 -7.42 -27.74
N VAL A 274 -15.49 -6.32 -27.94
CA VAL A 274 -15.88 -5.00 -27.43
C VAL A 274 -17.19 -4.56 -28.12
N ARG A 275 -17.33 -4.74 -29.42
CA ARG A 275 -18.59 -4.47 -30.16
C ARG A 275 -19.77 -5.20 -29.54
N GLU A 276 -19.64 -6.49 -29.26
CA GLU A 276 -20.68 -7.28 -28.58
C GLU A 276 -21.02 -6.69 -27.20
N ARG A 277 -20.02 -6.33 -26.43
CA ARG A 277 -20.21 -5.72 -25.09
C ARG A 277 -20.87 -4.35 -25.19
N VAL A 278 -20.49 -3.51 -26.14
CA VAL A 278 -21.10 -2.19 -26.40
C VAL A 278 -22.53 -2.34 -26.87
N SER A 279 -22.82 -3.29 -27.81
CA SER A 279 -24.17 -3.52 -28.36
C SER A 279 -25.19 -3.97 -27.32
N VAL A 280 -24.73 -4.63 -26.25
CA VAL A 280 -25.57 -5.08 -25.12
C VAL A 280 -25.49 -4.13 -23.93
N LEU A 281 -24.79 -2.99 -24.05
CA LEU A 281 -24.69 -1.98 -23.03
C LEU A 281 -26.04 -1.25 -22.90
N ARG A 282 -26.95 -1.83 -22.11
CA ARG A 282 -28.21 -1.17 -21.77
C ARG A 282 -27.99 -0.17 -20.65
N SER A 283 -28.70 0.96 -20.70
CA SER A 283 -28.81 1.82 -19.52
C SER A 283 -29.33 0.96 -18.36
N PRO A 284 -28.55 0.71 -17.31
CA PRO A 284 -29.03 -0.08 -16.21
C PRO A 284 -30.20 0.66 -15.60
N GLY A 285 -31.31 -0.05 -15.30
CA GLY A 285 -32.42 0.54 -14.58
C GLY A 285 -31.94 1.23 -13.28
N PHE A 286 -32.78 2.06 -12.70
CA PHE A 286 -32.46 2.91 -11.53
C PHE A 286 -31.59 2.16 -10.48
N PHE A 287 -32.01 0.97 -10.09
CA PHE A 287 -31.32 0.16 -9.07
C PHE A 287 -30.01 -0.48 -9.57
N GLY A 288 -29.92 -0.80 -10.84
CA GLY A 288 -28.71 -1.37 -11.46
C GLY A 288 -27.57 -0.35 -11.50
N SER A 289 -27.88 0.94 -11.73
CA SER A 289 -26.90 2.03 -11.78
C SER A 289 -26.28 2.39 -10.43
N LEU A 290 -26.85 1.92 -9.33
CA LEU A 290 -26.32 2.09 -7.98
C LEU A 290 -25.28 1.02 -7.60
N SER A 291 -24.96 0.11 -8.51
CA SER A 291 -24.00 -0.97 -8.26
C SER A 291 -22.57 -0.55 -8.60
N ALA A 292 -21.64 -0.68 -7.67
CA ALA A 292 -20.21 -0.50 -7.95
C ALA A 292 -19.69 -1.43 -9.05
N GLY A 293 -20.30 -2.63 -9.21
CA GLY A 293 -19.98 -3.55 -10.29
C GLY A 293 -20.38 -3.03 -11.66
N ALA A 294 -21.46 -2.22 -11.76
CA ALA A 294 -21.86 -1.59 -13.00
C ALA A 294 -20.91 -0.46 -13.39
N ALA A 295 -20.43 0.33 -12.45
CA ALA A 295 -19.41 1.34 -12.68
C ALA A 295 -18.08 0.72 -13.13
N SER A 296 -17.58 -0.29 -12.38
CA SER A 296 -16.32 -0.98 -12.71
C SER A 296 -16.34 -1.66 -14.08
N GLU A 297 -17.49 -2.24 -14.50
CA GLU A 297 -17.60 -2.85 -15.84
C GLU A 297 -17.51 -1.83 -16.96
N ARG A 298 -18.03 -0.62 -16.73
CA ARG A 298 -17.97 0.47 -17.70
C ARG A 298 -16.58 1.08 -17.79
N GLU A 299 -15.91 1.29 -16.65
CA GLU A 299 -14.50 1.69 -16.64
C GLU A 299 -13.63 0.67 -17.36
N GLU A 300 -13.85 -0.63 -17.13
CA GLU A 300 -13.13 -1.70 -17.83
C GLU A 300 -13.38 -1.63 -19.34
N LEU A 301 -14.64 -1.43 -19.76
CA LEU A 301 -14.99 -1.36 -21.18
C LEU A 301 -14.43 -0.10 -21.85
N LEU A 302 -14.43 1.05 -21.14
CA LEU A 302 -13.79 2.27 -21.61
C LEU A 302 -12.28 2.09 -21.78
N GLY A 303 -11.63 1.48 -20.79
CA GLY A 303 -10.21 1.14 -20.88
C GLY A 303 -9.89 0.18 -22.03
N ASP A 304 -10.78 -0.79 -22.33
CA ASP A 304 -10.63 -1.67 -23.48
C ASP A 304 -10.71 -0.89 -24.81
N ILE A 305 -11.62 0.09 -24.93
CA ILE A 305 -11.75 0.95 -26.12
C ILE A 305 -10.51 1.86 -26.26
N GLU A 306 -10.01 2.44 -25.17
CA GLU A 306 -8.79 3.26 -25.17
C GLU A 306 -7.57 2.45 -25.62
N LEU A 307 -7.45 1.20 -25.17
CA LEU A 307 -6.36 0.30 -25.60
C LEU A 307 -6.45 -0.05 -27.10
N LEU A 308 -7.67 -0.27 -27.61
CA LEU A 308 -7.89 -0.50 -29.02
C LEU A 308 -7.58 0.74 -29.87
N SER A 309 -7.99 1.93 -29.40
CA SER A 309 -7.64 3.20 -30.05
C SER A 309 -6.12 3.42 -30.07
N ALA A 310 -5.43 3.14 -28.97
CA ALA A 310 -3.97 3.24 -28.93
C ALA A 310 -3.28 2.24 -29.89
N ALA A 311 -3.87 1.06 -30.08
CA ALA A 311 -3.37 0.10 -31.07
C ALA A 311 -3.56 0.59 -32.52
N ASP A 312 -4.68 1.27 -32.80
CA ASP A 312 -4.94 1.91 -34.09
C ASP A 312 -3.96 3.07 -34.32
N ASP A 313 -3.72 3.91 -33.31
CA ASP A 313 -2.76 5.02 -33.37
C ASP A 313 -1.34 4.52 -33.63
N ALA A 314 -0.96 3.37 -33.07
CA ALA A 314 0.33 2.75 -33.35
C ALA A 314 0.47 2.28 -34.81
N ILE A 315 -0.62 1.87 -35.46
CA ILE A 315 -0.60 1.53 -36.89
C ILE A 315 -0.38 2.80 -37.74
N PHE A 316 -1.08 3.91 -37.42
CA PHE A 316 -0.85 5.18 -38.10
C PHE A 316 0.57 5.70 -37.85
N ALA A 317 1.06 5.61 -36.62
CA ALA A 317 2.41 6.00 -36.27
C ALA A 317 3.46 5.18 -37.04
N ALA A 318 3.29 3.86 -37.12
CA ALA A 318 4.17 2.99 -37.86
C ALA A 318 4.20 3.35 -39.36
N ARG A 319 3.03 3.54 -40.00
CA ARG A 319 2.96 3.99 -41.39
C ARG A 319 3.75 5.28 -41.63
N ASP A 320 3.50 6.29 -40.79
CA ASP A 320 4.09 7.61 -40.99
C ASP A 320 5.58 7.63 -40.65
N PHE A 321 5.99 6.85 -39.66
CA PHE A 321 7.41 6.77 -39.27
C PHE A 321 8.25 6.02 -40.32
N PHE A 322 7.82 4.83 -40.73
CA PHE A 322 8.56 4.05 -41.72
C PHE A 322 8.61 4.71 -43.10
N ALA A 323 7.61 5.52 -43.43
CA ALA A 323 7.58 6.33 -44.66
C ALA A 323 8.32 7.69 -44.52
N LEU A 324 8.88 8.02 -43.35
CA LEU A 324 9.42 9.34 -43.04
C LEU A 324 8.45 10.48 -43.42
N ALA A 325 7.17 10.28 -43.17
CA ALA A 325 6.13 11.29 -43.42
C ALA A 325 6.38 12.59 -42.61
N PRO A 326 5.82 13.74 -42.92
CA PRO A 326 6.20 15.03 -42.34
C PRO A 326 6.25 15.09 -40.79
N ARG A 327 5.49 14.25 -40.11
CA ARG A 327 5.46 14.17 -38.63
C ARG A 327 6.40 13.10 -38.04
N TRP A 328 7.28 12.49 -38.82
CA TRP A 328 8.16 11.41 -38.37
C TRP A 328 9.03 11.80 -37.15
N ARG A 329 9.43 13.07 -37.05
CA ARG A 329 10.22 13.56 -35.89
C ARG A 329 9.45 13.42 -34.59
N THR A 330 8.21 13.88 -34.55
CA THR A 330 7.34 13.74 -33.36
C THR A 330 7.16 12.28 -32.99
N LEU A 331 7.03 11.38 -33.97
CA LEU A 331 6.92 9.95 -33.73
C LEU A 331 8.23 9.35 -33.21
N TRP A 332 9.36 9.81 -33.74
CA TRP A 332 10.67 9.45 -33.23
C TRP A 332 10.86 9.89 -31.76
N ASP A 333 10.53 11.15 -31.44
CA ASP A 333 10.62 11.68 -30.10
C ASP A 333 9.76 10.89 -29.12
N ASN A 334 8.56 10.45 -29.53
CA ASN A 334 7.71 9.60 -28.71
C ASN A 334 8.32 8.21 -28.43
N GLU A 335 9.13 7.66 -29.33
CA GLU A 335 9.82 6.39 -29.12
C GLU A 335 11.11 6.56 -28.30
N VAL A 336 11.80 7.68 -28.47
CA VAL A 336 13.05 8.03 -27.78
C VAL A 336 12.81 8.46 -26.35
N GLY A 337 11.81 9.32 -26.12
CA GLY A 337 11.56 9.96 -24.83
C GLY A 337 11.59 8.99 -23.65
N PRO A 338 10.82 7.89 -23.67
CA PRO A 338 10.84 6.90 -22.59
C PRO A 338 12.21 6.26 -22.35
N VAL A 339 12.97 5.96 -23.40
CA VAL A 339 14.31 5.36 -23.28
C VAL A 339 15.31 6.36 -22.70
N PHE A 340 15.21 7.62 -23.10
CA PHE A 340 16.06 8.69 -22.58
C PHE A 340 15.81 8.95 -21.09
N GLU A 341 14.55 9.00 -20.68
CA GLU A 341 14.18 9.11 -19.26
C GLU A 341 14.61 7.89 -18.45
N ASP A 342 14.53 6.69 -19.04
CA ASP A 342 15.03 5.47 -18.43
C ASP A 342 16.56 5.54 -18.18
N LEU A 343 17.33 6.09 -19.10
CA LEU A 343 18.78 6.28 -18.90
C LEU A 343 19.06 7.30 -17.78
N LEU A 344 18.28 8.38 -17.67
CA LEU A 344 18.40 9.35 -16.57
C LEU A 344 18.04 8.72 -15.22
N ALA A 345 16.98 7.94 -15.18
CA ALA A 345 16.57 7.22 -13.97
C ALA A 345 17.62 6.17 -13.55
N ALA A 346 18.23 5.48 -14.51
CA ALA A 346 19.30 4.53 -14.27
C ALA A 346 20.54 5.19 -13.65
N ASP A 347 20.89 6.40 -14.10
CA ASP A 347 21.95 7.20 -13.48
C ASP A 347 21.62 7.52 -12.02
N SER A 348 20.39 7.94 -11.72
CA SER A 348 19.94 8.22 -10.35
C SER A 348 20.07 7.00 -9.44
N ILE A 349 19.63 5.83 -9.91
CA ILE A 349 19.75 4.57 -9.16
C ILE A 349 21.23 4.20 -8.95
N SER A 350 22.08 4.38 -9.95
CA SER A 350 23.51 4.11 -9.84
C SER A 350 24.19 4.95 -8.76
N VAL A 351 23.77 6.22 -8.63
CA VAL A 351 24.24 7.11 -7.56
C VAL A 351 23.80 6.61 -6.18
N LYS A 352 22.55 6.16 -6.03
CA LYS A 352 22.08 5.54 -4.77
C LYS A 352 22.91 4.31 -4.43
N VAL A 353 23.18 3.42 -5.39
CA VAL A 353 24.04 2.24 -5.23
C VAL A 353 25.41 2.62 -4.71
N ARG A 354 26.06 3.64 -5.31
CA ARG A 354 27.36 4.15 -4.88
C ARG A 354 27.34 4.70 -3.45
N ASN A 355 26.29 5.43 -3.11
CA ASN A 355 26.17 6.04 -1.78
C ASN A 355 25.97 4.99 -0.68
N ARG A 356 25.27 3.91 -1.01
CA ARG A 356 24.98 2.83 -0.08
C ARG A 356 26.15 1.87 0.10
N VAL A 357 26.85 1.51 -0.97
CA VAL A 357 27.95 0.54 -0.93
C VAL A 357 29.27 1.24 -1.25
N LYS A 358 29.95 1.74 -0.21
CA LYS A 358 31.20 2.52 -0.32
C LYS A 358 32.44 1.65 -0.59
N LYS A 359 32.35 0.70 -1.52
CA LYS A 359 33.48 -0.14 -1.95
C LYS A 359 34.07 0.40 -3.25
N ARG A 360 35.41 0.42 -3.36
CA ARG A 360 36.13 0.93 -4.55
C ARG A 360 35.66 0.27 -5.86
N GLN A 361 35.47 -1.04 -5.82
CA GLN A 361 34.98 -1.78 -6.99
C GLN A 361 33.56 -1.35 -7.44
N VAL A 362 32.68 -1.04 -6.49
CA VAL A 362 31.32 -0.55 -6.80
C VAL A 362 31.38 0.87 -7.34
N LYS A 363 32.21 1.74 -6.77
CA LYS A 363 32.43 3.09 -7.30
C LYS A 363 32.92 3.04 -8.76
N ASN A 364 33.93 2.22 -9.07
CA ASN A 364 34.44 2.09 -10.43
C ASN A 364 33.38 1.54 -11.40
N ALA A 365 32.55 0.58 -10.94
CA ALA A 365 31.46 0.03 -11.75
C ALA A 365 30.37 1.06 -12.03
N VAL A 366 30.02 1.90 -11.05
CA VAL A 366 29.07 3.02 -11.23
C VAL A 366 29.63 4.05 -12.21
N GLU A 367 30.91 4.44 -12.09
CA GLU A 367 31.54 5.39 -13.00
C GLU A 367 31.59 4.86 -14.45
N ALA A 368 31.84 3.59 -14.61
CA ALA A 368 31.80 2.94 -15.92
C ALA A 368 30.39 2.88 -16.50
N PHE A 369 29.38 2.61 -15.65
CA PHE A 369 27.98 2.62 -16.04
C PHE A 369 27.54 4.02 -16.47
N ASN A 370 27.85 5.06 -15.69
CA ASN A 370 27.44 6.44 -16.01
C ASN A 370 28.15 6.97 -17.28
N ARG A 371 29.39 6.58 -17.56
CA ARG A 371 30.00 6.91 -18.85
C ARG A 371 29.23 6.27 -19.99
N TRP A 372 28.92 4.99 -19.86
CA TRP A 372 28.15 4.27 -20.88
C TRP A 372 26.77 4.89 -21.10
N THR A 373 26.01 5.27 -20.05
CA THR A 373 24.69 5.93 -20.21
C THR A 373 24.81 7.28 -20.91
N ASN A 374 25.85 8.06 -20.63
CA ASN A 374 26.12 9.31 -21.35
C ASN A 374 26.37 9.06 -22.84
N GLU A 375 27.27 8.10 -23.17
CA GLU A 375 27.52 7.70 -24.54
C GLU A 375 26.25 7.26 -25.27
N GLN A 376 25.39 6.49 -24.61
CA GLN A 376 24.13 6.07 -25.24
C GLN A 376 23.17 7.25 -25.49
N ARG A 377 23.12 8.24 -24.60
CA ARG A 377 22.32 9.46 -24.83
C ARG A 377 22.82 10.23 -26.06
N ASP A 378 24.11 10.35 -26.21
CA ASP A 378 24.73 11.00 -27.37
C ASP A 378 24.42 10.22 -28.67
N ILE A 379 24.45 8.89 -28.62
CA ILE A 379 24.06 8.01 -29.75
C ILE A 379 22.58 8.27 -30.11
N ILE A 380 21.67 8.27 -29.13
CA ILE A 380 20.23 8.51 -29.38
C ILE A 380 20.01 9.84 -30.08
N VAL A 381 20.68 10.91 -29.63
CA VAL A 381 20.61 12.22 -30.29
C VAL A 381 21.14 12.15 -31.72
N GLY A 382 22.24 11.43 -31.92
CA GLY A 382 22.83 11.21 -33.25
C GLY A 382 21.92 10.45 -34.21
N LEU A 383 21.17 9.44 -33.71
CA LEU A 383 20.24 8.65 -34.53
C LEU A 383 19.16 9.53 -35.19
N GLY A 384 18.62 10.51 -34.47
CA GLY A 384 17.65 11.47 -35.04
C GLY A 384 18.23 12.29 -36.19
N THR A 385 19.47 12.73 -36.05
CA THR A 385 20.21 13.46 -37.10
C THR A 385 20.50 12.57 -38.31
N SER A 386 20.93 11.32 -38.07
CA SER A 386 21.20 10.36 -39.14
C SER A 386 19.94 9.93 -39.91
N LEU A 387 18.79 9.85 -39.21
CA LEU A 387 17.49 9.66 -39.87
C LEU A 387 17.13 10.83 -40.79
N GLU A 388 17.35 12.07 -40.32
CA GLU A 388 17.08 13.27 -41.10
C GLU A 388 17.92 13.34 -42.39
N ARG A 389 19.16 12.89 -42.29
CA ARG A 389 20.10 12.86 -43.45
C ARG A 389 19.93 11.62 -44.31
N ALA A 390 18.99 10.73 -44.00
CA ALA A 390 18.81 9.43 -44.65
C ALA A 390 20.08 8.56 -44.64
N GLU A 391 20.97 8.74 -43.65
CA GLU A 391 22.16 7.92 -43.45
C GLU A 391 21.80 6.54 -42.89
N ILE A 392 20.70 6.43 -42.17
CA ILE A 392 20.14 5.19 -41.63
C ILE A 392 18.67 5.09 -41.96
N THR A 393 18.14 3.86 -41.97
CA THR A 393 16.70 3.62 -42.15
C THR A 393 15.94 3.76 -40.81
N PRO A 394 14.64 4.02 -40.83
CA PRO A 394 13.81 4.01 -39.61
C PRO A 394 13.92 2.70 -38.81
N VAL A 395 14.03 1.56 -39.52
CA VAL A 395 14.23 0.24 -38.89
C VAL A 395 15.56 0.18 -38.12
N GLN A 396 16.64 0.64 -38.73
CA GLN A 396 17.97 0.64 -38.10
C GLN A 396 17.99 1.53 -36.85
N ALA A 397 17.35 2.69 -36.91
CA ALA A 397 17.23 3.60 -35.74
C ALA A 397 16.47 2.94 -34.58
N LEU A 398 15.35 2.29 -34.85
CA LEU A 398 14.56 1.59 -33.82
C LEU A 398 15.31 0.39 -33.25
N VAL A 399 16.02 -0.37 -34.09
CA VAL A 399 16.84 -1.53 -33.64
C VAL A 399 17.92 -1.08 -32.69
N GLU A 400 18.59 0.04 -32.97
CA GLU A 400 19.61 0.59 -32.09
C GLU A 400 19.00 1.12 -30.78
N LEU A 401 17.85 1.77 -30.84
CA LEU A 401 17.11 2.20 -29.65
C LEU A 401 16.71 1.02 -28.76
N ASP A 402 16.25 -0.08 -29.37
CA ASP A 402 15.92 -1.32 -28.65
C ASP A 402 17.16 -1.93 -27.99
N ARG A 403 18.30 -1.96 -28.71
CA ARG A 403 19.58 -2.43 -28.16
C ARG A 403 19.97 -1.62 -26.92
N ILE A 404 19.86 -0.28 -27.00
CA ILE A 404 20.20 0.62 -25.88
C ILE A 404 19.31 0.34 -24.68
N ALA A 405 18.01 0.19 -24.88
CA ALA A 405 17.04 -0.11 -23.80
C ALA A 405 17.36 -1.45 -23.13
N ASP A 406 17.62 -2.50 -23.90
CA ASP A 406 17.92 -3.84 -23.38
C ASP A 406 19.26 -3.88 -22.64
N GLU A 407 20.29 -3.23 -23.20
CA GLU A 407 21.60 -3.13 -22.53
C GLU A 407 21.53 -2.31 -21.24
N SER A 408 20.76 -1.22 -21.21
CA SER A 408 20.57 -0.41 -20.00
C SER A 408 20.03 -1.27 -18.86
N ARG A 409 19.00 -2.06 -19.15
CA ARG A 409 18.39 -3.01 -18.20
C ARG A 409 19.40 -4.04 -17.71
N ALA A 410 20.10 -4.69 -18.63
CA ALA A 410 21.05 -5.73 -18.31
C ALA A 410 22.23 -5.21 -17.47
N ARG A 411 22.78 -4.05 -17.85
CA ARG A 411 23.91 -3.42 -17.16
C ARG A 411 23.54 -2.95 -15.77
N LEU A 412 22.38 -2.30 -15.61
CA LEU A 412 21.90 -1.84 -14.30
C LEU A 412 21.59 -3.01 -13.36
N THR A 413 20.93 -4.05 -13.87
CA THR A 413 20.68 -5.28 -13.10
C THR A 413 21.98 -5.90 -12.60
N LYS A 414 22.99 -5.99 -13.47
CA LYS A 414 24.33 -6.50 -13.11
C LYS A 414 25.00 -5.63 -12.06
N LEU A 415 24.96 -4.30 -12.24
CA LEU A 415 25.53 -3.33 -11.29
C LEU A 415 24.93 -3.49 -9.89
N ILE A 416 23.60 -3.54 -9.79
CA ILE A 416 22.89 -3.71 -8.52
C ILE A 416 23.26 -5.05 -7.88
N GLY A 417 23.22 -6.15 -8.62
CA GLY A 417 23.59 -7.47 -8.12
C GLY A 417 25.03 -7.52 -7.59
N GLN A 418 25.98 -6.92 -8.31
CA GLN A 418 27.37 -6.82 -7.87
C GLN A 418 27.53 -5.95 -6.62
N ALA A 419 26.81 -4.84 -6.54
CA ALA A 419 26.85 -3.95 -5.39
C ALA A 419 26.27 -4.61 -4.14
N LEU A 420 25.12 -5.26 -4.25
CA LEU A 420 24.50 -5.99 -3.14
C LEU A 420 25.39 -7.15 -2.65
N LEU A 421 26.05 -7.86 -3.55
CA LEU A 421 27.02 -8.92 -3.21
C LEU A 421 28.27 -8.35 -2.50
N ALA A 422 28.69 -7.14 -2.87
CA ALA A 422 29.85 -6.46 -2.26
C ALA A 422 29.53 -5.86 -0.88
N ASP A 423 28.27 -5.69 -0.51
CA ASP A 423 27.83 -5.20 0.79
C ASP A 423 27.90 -6.31 1.84
N THR A 424 29.00 -6.35 2.59
CA THR A 424 29.25 -7.38 3.61
C THR A 424 28.56 -7.11 4.96
N SER A 425 27.81 -6.02 5.10
CA SER A 425 27.01 -5.73 6.30
C SER A 425 25.91 -6.77 6.50
N SER A 426 25.37 -6.88 7.72
CA SER A 426 24.27 -7.80 8.01
C SER A 426 23.02 -7.48 7.18
N SER A 427 22.68 -6.19 7.07
CA SER A 427 21.59 -5.71 6.22
C SER A 427 21.89 -5.88 4.72
N GLY A 428 23.14 -5.76 4.32
CA GLY A 428 23.59 -6.02 2.94
C GLY A 428 23.38 -7.47 2.52
N ARG A 429 23.72 -8.42 3.38
CA ARG A 429 23.45 -9.85 3.13
C ARG A 429 21.96 -10.14 2.99
N GLN A 430 21.11 -9.55 3.83
CA GLN A 430 19.66 -9.72 3.74
C GLN A 430 19.09 -9.11 2.44
N ARG A 431 19.61 -7.94 2.01
CA ARG A 431 19.26 -7.35 0.70
C ARG A 431 19.66 -8.26 -0.46
N TYR A 432 20.85 -8.83 -0.41
CA TYR A 432 21.31 -9.75 -1.45
C TYR A 432 20.47 -11.03 -1.51
N GLU A 433 20.12 -11.63 -0.37
CA GLU A 433 19.23 -12.80 -0.34
C GLU A 433 17.83 -12.47 -0.83
N HIS A 434 17.30 -11.30 -0.49
CA HIS A 434 16.02 -10.82 -1.03
C HIS A 434 16.09 -10.63 -2.56
N TRP A 435 17.17 -10.05 -3.08
CA TRP A 435 17.43 -9.95 -4.51
C TRP A 435 17.47 -11.33 -5.18
N LYS A 436 18.20 -12.25 -4.59
CA LYS A 436 18.37 -13.61 -5.12
C LYS A 436 17.06 -14.40 -5.11
N SER A 437 16.29 -14.34 -4.03
CA SER A 437 15.00 -15.03 -3.91
C SER A 437 13.98 -14.53 -4.94
N ASN A 438 14.08 -13.26 -5.36
CA ASN A 438 13.29 -12.66 -6.42
C ASN A 438 13.96 -12.76 -7.81
N LYS A 439 14.70 -13.83 -8.05
CA LYS A 439 15.34 -14.14 -9.35
C LYS A 439 16.21 -13.01 -9.89
N GLY A 440 16.94 -12.31 -9.02
CA GLY A 440 17.83 -11.24 -9.41
C GLY A 440 17.13 -10.00 -9.96
N GLY A 441 15.95 -9.67 -9.43
CA GLY A 441 15.18 -8.50 -9.86
C GLY A 441 14.39 -8.69 -11.16
N THR A 442 14.07 -9.93 -11.53
CA THR A 442 13.22 -10.18 -12.70
C THR A 442 11.82 -9.63 -12.44
N VAL A 443 11.39 -8.68 -13.26
CA VAL A 443 10.06 -8.07 -13.20
C VAL A 443 9.04 -9.01 -13.82
N SER A 444 7.89 -9.16 -13.15
CA SER A 444 6.78 -9.90 -13.76
C SER A 444 6.20 -9.09 -14.92
N ALA A 445 5.69 -9.80 -15.93
CA ALA A 445 5.11 -9.15 -17.10
C ALA A 445 3.93 -8.19 -16.79
N SER A 446 3.28 -8.34 -15.62
CA SER A 446 2.19 -7.46 -15.15
C SER A 446 2.66 -6.09 -14.65
N GLU A 447 3.95 -5.93 -14.35
CA GLU A 447 4.52 -4.66 -13.85
C GLU A 447 5.03 -3.75 -14.98
N VAL A 448 5.04 -4.25 -16.21
CA VAL A 448 5.58 -3.54 -17.40
C VAL A 448 4.54 -2.58 -18.04
N LEU A 449 3.27 -2.68 -17.69
CA LEU A 449 2.18 -1.85 -18.23
C LEU A 449 2.04 -0.51 -17.48
N TYR A 450 3.10 0.26 -17.43
CA TYR A 450 3.03 1.56 -16.80
C TYR A 450 2.70 2.66 -17.82
N LYS A 451 1.56 3.34 -17.60
CA LYS A 451 1.30 4.65 -18.20
C LYS A 451 2.10 5.67 -17.40
N GLY A 452 3.04 6.34 -18.00
CA GLY A 452 3.90 7.33 -17.37
C GLY A 452 3.94 8.64 -18.12
N THR A 453 4.62 9.61 -17.55
CA THR A 453 4.94 10.86 -18.23
C THR A 453 6.44 10.97 -18.38
N TYR A 454 6.90 11.47 -19.51
CA TYR A 454 8.30 11.82 -19.75
C TYR A 454 8.42 13.28 -20.19
N LEU A 455 9.59 13.86 -20.05
CA LEU A 455 9.88 15.23 -20.47
C LEU A 455 10.60 15.21 -21.83
N SER A 456 10.08 15.93 -22.79
CA SER A 456 10.74 16.12 -24.08
C SER A 456 10.60 17.58 -24.49
N GLY A 457 11.73 18.22 -24.83
CA GLY A 457 11.76 19.64 -25.20
C GLY A 457 11.31 20.62 -24.12
N GLY A 458 11.24 20.19 -22.84
CA GLY A 458 10.71 20.95 -21.72
C GLY A 458 9.22 20.71 -21.43
N ASP A 459 8.52 20.02 -22.30
CA ASP A 459 7.11 19.67 -22.15
C ASP A 459 6.92 18.28 -21.57
N ARG A 460 5.82 18.11 -20.81
CA ARG A 460 5.45 16.84 -20.22
C ARG A 460 4.55 16.08 -21.19
N HIS A 461 4.99 14.90 -21.61
CA HIS A 461 4.27 14.01 -22.52
C HIS A 461 3.77 12.77 -21.79
N GLU A 462 2.57 12.30 -22.14
CA GLU A 462 2.05 11.02 -21.64
C GLU A 462 2.56 9.88 -22.53
N TYR A 463 3.06 8.83 -21.88
CA TYR A 463 3.49 7.61 -22.53
C TYR A 463 2.47 6.51 -22.33
N ASN A 464 1.98 5.96 -23.43
CA ASN A 464 1.14 4.76 -23.44
C ASN A 464 1.88 3.62 -24.16
N PRO A 465 2.29 2.56 -23.43
CA PRO A 465 2.98 1.42 -24.05
C PRO A 465 2.20 0.77 -25.20
N ALA A 466 0.87 0.89 -25.19
CA ALA A 466 0.02 0.35 -26.26
C ALA A 466 0.24 1.07 -27.60
N SER A 467 0.74 2.30 -27.61
CA SER A 467 0.95 3.11 -28.82
C SER A 467 2.36 3.00 -29.42
N THR A 468 3.32 2.34 -28.78
CA THR A 468 4.67 2.17 -29.35
C THR A 468 4.66 1.36 -30.63
N ILE A 469 5.51 1.75 -31.59
CA ILE A 469 5.74 1.02 -32.83
C ILE A 469 6.77 -0.11 -32.69
N ARG A 470 7.56 -0.14 -31.62
CA ARG A 470 8.67 -1.07 -31.35
C ARG A 470 8.23 -2.43 -30.79
N LEU A 471 7.04 -2.91 -31.09
CA LEU A 471 6.59 -4.22 -30.64
C LEU A 471 7.25 -5.35 -31.41
N THR A 472 7.79 -6.33 -30.68
CA THR A 472 8.31 -7.56 -31.26
C THR A 472 7.20 -8.60 -31.49
N ALA A 473 7.44 -9.61 -32.32
CA ALA A 473 6.48 -10.67 -32.58
C ALA A 473 6.06 -11.45 -31.31
N ASN A 474 6.96 -11.58 -30.34
CA ASN A 474 6.69 -12.27 -29.07
C ASN A 474 5.75 -11.49 -28.15
N SER A 475 5.71 -10.17 -28.28
CA SER A 475 4.83 -9.28 -27.54
C SER A 475 3.47 -9.07 -28.19
N ALA A 476 3.33 -9.36 -29.47
CA ALA A 476 2.16 -9.03 -30.26
C ALA A 476 1.02 -10.06 -30.20
N GLY A 477 1.28 -11.29 -29.75
CA GLY A 477 0.26 -12.34 -29.56
C GLY A 477 -0.63 -12.17 -28.33
N VAL A 478 -0.65 -10.99 -27.76
CA VAL A 478 -1.22 -10.69 -26.46
C VAL A 478 -2.59 -10.03 -26.60
N ARG A 479 -3.55 -10.44 -25.75
CA ARG A 479 -4.88 -9.83 -25.71
C ARG A 479 -4.78 -8.37 -25.32
N LEU A 480 -5.38 -7.48 -26.11
CA LEU A 480 -5.36 -6.03 -25.91
C LEU A 480 -6.43 -5.53 -24.93
N THR A 481 -7.32 -6.41 -24.44
CA THR A 481 -8.50 -6.02 -23.65
C THR A 481 -8.80 -6.96 -22.49
N GLY A 482 -9.50 -6.42 -21.47
CA GLY A 482 -10.00 -7.12 -20.29
C GLY A 482 -9.04 -7.11 -19.10
N LYS A 483 -9.58 -7.33 -17.87
CA LYS A 483 -8.81 -7.38 -16.62
C LYS A 483 -7.64 -8.36 -16.63
N ALA A 484 -7.73 -9.37 -17.45
CA ALA A 484 -6.64 -10.29 -17.68
C ALA A 484 -5.50 -9.64 -18.50
N ALA A 485 -5.73 -8.56 -19.24
CA ALA A 485 -4.69 -7.80 -19.93
C ALA A 485 -3.83 -7.00 -18.92
N GLU A 486 -4.44 -6.42 -17.91
CA GLU A 486 -3.75 -5.74 -16.82
C GLU A 486 -2.93 -6.72 -15.95
N ARG A 487 -3.46 -7.93 -15.68
CA ARG A 487 -2.84 -8.91 -14.80
C ARG A 487 -1.72 -9.75 -15.44
N THR A 488 -1.70 -9.90 -16.76
CA THR A 488 -0.75 -10.80 -17.41
C THR A 488 0.36 -10.09 -18.17
N GLY A 489 0.48 -8.76 -18.01
CA GLY A 489 1.54 -7.96 -18.63
C GLY A 489 1.64 -8.22 -20.13
N ARG A 490 0.53 -8.18 -20.81
CA ARG A 490 0.39 -8.68 -22.17
C ARG A 490 0.95 -7.77 -23.25
N PHE A 491 1.46 -6.64 -22.85
CA PHE A 491 2.41 -5.90 -23.62
C PHE A 491 3.82 -6.19 -23.10
N GLN A 492 4.28 -7.41 -23.25
CA GLN A 492 5.71 -7.66 -23.32
C GLN A 492 6.23 -7.06 -24.64
N ALA A 493 6.11 -5.77 -24.77
CA ALA A 493 7.06 -5.06 -25.56
C ALA A 493 8.36 -5.22 -24.79
N ASN A 494 9.28 -6.03 -25.28
CA ASN A 494 10.58 -6.22 -24.65
C ASN A 494 11.30 -4.88 -24.41
N ASN A 495 10.78 -3.80 -24.97
CA ASN A 495 11.43 -2.51 -25.13
C ASN A 495 10.58 -1.33 -24.73
N VAL A 496 9.41 -1.57 -24.11
CA VAL A 496 8.58 -0.49 -23.58
C VAL A 496 9.10 -0.13 -22.20
N SER A 497 9.25 1.14 -22.00
CA SER A 497 9.72 1.84 -20.81
C SER A 497 10.32 0.95 -19.73
N VAL A 498 11.61 1.04 -19.60
CA VAL A 498 12.40 0.43 -18.53
C VAL A 498 12.02 1.06 -17.18
N TRP A 499 11.26 2.17 -17.16
CA TRP A 499 10.95 2.90 -15.93
C TRP A 499 10.22 2.06 -14.88
N ALA A 500 9.26 1.25 -15.28
CA ALA A 500 8.62 0.30 -14.35
C ALA A 500 9.64 -0.72 -13.82
N TYR A 501 10.54 -1.18 -14.69
CA TYR A 501 11.64 -2.06 -14.32
C TYR A 501 12.63 -1.34 -13.39
N LEU A 502 12.99 -0.09 -13.69
CA LEU A 502 13.90 0.71 -12.87
C LEU A 502 13.31 0.99 -11.48
N THR A 503 12.03 1.32 -11.38
CA THR A 503 11.35 1.49 -10.09
C THR A 503 11.35 0.20 -9.29
N HIS A 504 11.20 -0.95 -9.94
CA HIS A 504 11.31 -2.24 -9.31
C HIS A 504 12.74 -2.50 -8.81
N LEU A 505 13.76 -2.20 -9.60
CA LEU A 505 15.16 -2.33 -9.20
C LEU A 505 15.54 -1.40 -8.05
N ASP A 506 15.01 -0.17 -8.03
CA ASP A 506 15.24 0.80 -6.97
C ASP A 506 14.79 0.27 -5.60
N ARG A 507 13.69 -0.50 -5.55
CA ARG A 507 13.19 -1.16 -4.33
C ARG A 507 14.22 -2.09 -3.68
N TYR A 508 15.08 -2.74 -4.44
CA TYR A 508 16.14 -3.60 -3.89
C TYR A 508 17.27 -2.80 -3.28
N VAL A 509 17.60 -1.64 -3.87
CA VAL A 509 18.59 -0.71 -3.32
C VAL A 509 18.10 -0.08 -2.03
N ASP A 510 16.83 0.30 -1.99
CA ASP A 510 16.17 0.94 -0.84
C ASP A 510 15.57 -0.07 0.15
N TYR A 511 15.62 -1.37 -0.13
CA TYR A 511 15.11 -2.38 0.77
C TYR A 511 15.81 -2.30 2.13
N GLU A 512 15.07 -1.90 3.15
CA GLU A 512 15.47 -2.02 4.54
C GLU A 512 14.88 -3.33 5.05
N PRO A 513 15.74 -4.29 5.44
CA PRO A 513 15.24 -5.46 6.15
C PRO A 513 14.49 -4.91 7.36
N SER A 514 13.20 -5.21 7.48
CA SER A 514 12.49 -4.94 8.69
C SER A 514 13.27 -5.63 9.80
N SER A 515 13.94 -4.85 10.65
CA SER A 515 14.19 -5.30 11.99
C SER A 515 12.80 -5.65 12.49
N SER A 516 12.55 -6.94 12.65
CA SER A 516 11.29 -7.44 13.18
C SER A 516 11.18 -7.00 14.63
N SER A 517 10.84 -5.74 14.82
CA SER A 517 10.36 -5.19 16.08
C SER A 517 8.84 -5.00 16.01
N THR A 518 8.15 -5.94 15.39
CA THR A 518 6.79 -6.25 15.77
C THR A 518 6.88 -7.30 16.86
N SER A 519 7.28 -6.86 18.02
CA SER A 519 6.99 -7.59 19.24
C SER A 519 5.53 -7.34 19.62
N SER A 520 4.59 -7.85 18.86
CA SER A 520 3.38 -8.40 19.44
C SER A 520 3.83 -9.73 20.08
N ALA A 521 4.55 -9.65 21.17
CA ALA A 521 4.84 -10.80 21.99
C ALA A 521 3.53 -11.20 22.65
N ASN A 522 2.80 -12.08 21.98
CA ASN A 522 1.88 -12.95 22.68
C ASN A 522 2.73 -13.72 23.69
N TYR A 523 2.48 -13.60 24.97
CA TYR A 523 2.93 -14.54 25.97
C TYR A 523 2.43 -15.93 25.55
N GLY A 524 3.25 -16.66 24.87
CA GLY A 524 2.78 -17.95 24.36
C GLY A 524 3.83 -18.90 23.86
N SER A 525 5.13 -18.62 23.85
CA SER A 525 6.02 -19.61 23.26
C SER A 525 7.47 -19.70 23.71
N SER A 526 7.95 -19.04 24.77
CA SER A 526 9.38 -19.21 25.12
C SER A 526 9.75 -19.43 26.56
N SER A 527 8.90 -19.20 27.54
CA SER A 527 9.26 -19.44 28.94
C SER A 527 8.31 -20.39 29.64
N GLY A 528 8.57 -21.70 29.55
CA GLY A 528 8.05 -22.68 30.51
C GLY A 528 6.54 -22.65 30.79
N GLY A 529 5.68 -22.33 29.81
CA GLY A 529 4.23 -22.48 29.92
C GLY A 529 3.49 -21.32 30.59
N PHE A 530 4.09 -20.14 30.81
CA PHE A 530 3.37 -18.97 31.34
C PHE A 530 2.43 -18.36 30.28
N SER A 531 1.15 -18.22 30.63
CA SER A 531 0.08 -17.73 29.73
C SER A 531 -0.64 -16.49 30.27
N GLY A 532 0.02 -15.67 31.08
CA GLY A 532 -0.52 -14.44 31.66
C GLY A 532 -0.92 -13.41 30.60
N SER A 533 -1.97 -12.65 30.86
CA SER A 533 -2.40 -11.53 29.99
C SER A 533 -1.49 -10.32 30.15
N GLY A 534 -0.96 -9.82 29.06
CA GLY A 534 -0.11 -8.64 29.06
C GLY A 534 0.57 -8.45 27.72
N SER A 535 1.14 -7.26 27.53
CA SER A 535 1.91 -6.93 26.33
C SER A 535 2.92 -5.83 26.65
N SER A 536 3.99 -5.76 25.87
CA SER A 536 4.94 -4.64 25.90
C SER A 536 5.12 -4.03 24.51
N SER A 537 5.51 -2.76 24.46
CA SER A 537 5.82 -2.06 23.23
C SER A 537 6.95 -1.05 23.43
N SER A 538 7.60 -0.63 22.34
CA SER A 538 8.60 0.44 22.33
C SER A 538 7.96 1.81 22.16
N PHE A 539 8.67 2.87 22.62
CA PHE A 539 8.23 4.27 22.49
C PHE A 539 9.33 5.21 22.03
#